data_b803ef223fa210095feac086efb2e260
#
_entry.id   b803ef223fa210095feac086efb2e260
#
_cell.length_a   1.000
_cell.length_b   1.000
_cell.length_c   1.000
_cell.angle_alpha   90.00
_cell.angle_beta   90.00
_cell.angle_gamma   90.00
#
_symmetry.space_group_name_H-M   'P 1'
#
loop_
_entity.id
_entity.type
_entity.pdbx_description
1 polymer ?
#
loop_
_entity_poly.entity_id
_entity_poly.type
_entity_poly.pdbx_seq_one_letter_code
_entity_poly.pdbx_strand_id
1 'polypeptide(L)'
;MAAHAPSAPAAAGVVSAVAPLAAGASLSRPAAVFEGGLDGFTRDGFIAGWACRPGILARTHVRVLWENEPIAEAVADAFRLDLLHAGKGLGHCGFFARLSRELPPGEHVFTLIAVLADGGEIEIARDLALVLPADPDIRAGLPESPRERAIWRDEDVLGHLAQFDLPRHCREMGVERFVDVVYRFVLDRWADDSARGLYPSILEKASLTPEAFFSIILTSDERKGRQTPLPSPFDYRFPFATYATGGV
;
A
#
# COMPACT_ATOMS: atom_id res chain seq x y z
N MET A 1 -70.51 -56.63 10.29
CA MET A 1 -70.37 -55.84 9.05
C MET A 1 -68.95 -55.34 8.96
N ALA A 2 -68.09 -56.01 8.13
CA ALA A 2 -66.73 -55.70 7.96
C ALA A 2 -66.56 -54.90 6.69
N ALA A 3 -65.93 -53.73 6.77
CA ALA A 3 -65.58 -52.91 5.63
C ALA A 3 -64.14 -53.22 5.18
N HIS A 4 -64.04 -53.59 3.96
CA HIS A 4 -62.82 -53.89 3.25
C HIS A 4 -62.09 -52.58 2.92
N ALA A 5 -60.77 -52.48 3.19
CA ALA A 5 -59.91 -51.42 2.69
C ALA A 5 -59.06 -51.97 1.50
N PRO A 6 -58.88 -51.22 0.43
CA PRO A 6 -58.10 -51.68 -0.74
C PRO A 6 -56.60 -51.42 -0.51
N SER A 7 -55.86 -52.37 -0.96
CA SER A 7 -54.39 -52.43 -1.04
C SER A 7 -53.85 -51.43 -2.09
N ALA A 8 -52.84 -50.64 -1.72
CA ALA A 8 -52.11 -49.76 -2.62
C ALA A 8 -50.94 -50.53 -3.29
N PRO A 9 -50.62 -50.24 -4.59
CA PRO A 9 -49.50 -50.89 -5.28
C PRO A 9 -48.15 -50.27 -4.91
N ALA A 10 -47.14 -51.16 -4.89
CA ALA A 10 -45.74 -50.87 -4.67
C ALA A 10 -45.17 -49.95 -5.78
N ALA A 11 -44.59 -48.85 -5.36
CA ALA A 11 -43.84 -47.97 -6.22
C ALA A 11 -42.38 -48.53 -6.39
N ALA A 12 -42.03 -48.81 -7.62
CA ALA A 12 -40.69 -49.23 -8.02
C ALA A 12 -39.68 -48.11 -7.77
N GLY A 13 -38.62 -48.40 -7.04
CA GLY A 13 -37.52 -47.48 -6.78
C GLY A 13 -36.74 -47.18 -8.04
N VAL A 14 -36.70 -45.91 -8.43
CA VAL A 14 -35.75 -45.40 -9.43
C VAL A 14 -34.45 -45.06 -8.68
N VAL A 15 -33.44 -45.93 -8.89
CA VAL A 15 -32.08 -45.66 -8.45
C VAL A 15 -31.49 -44.65 -9.41
N SER A 16 -31.49 -43.36 -9.02
CA SER A 16 -30.78 -42.32 -9.77
C SER A 16 -29.30 -42.45 -9.50
N ALA A 17 -28.56 -42.88 -10.50
CA ALA A 17 -27.10 -42.92 -10.50
C ALA A 17 -26.56 -41.49 -10.44
N VAL A 18 -26.03 -41.08 -9.30
CA VAL A 18 -25.27 -39.82 -9.14
C VAL A 18 -23.92 -40.06 -9.88
N ALA A 19 -23.78 -39.38 -11.01
CA ALA A 19 -22.51 -39.32 -11.72
C ALA A 19 -21.46 -38.65 -10.79
N PRO A 20 -20.20 -39.16 -10.74
CA PRO A 20 -19.16 -38.49 -9.97
C PRO A 20 -18.89 -37.11 -10.58
N LEU A 21 -19.00 -36.06 -9.75
CA LEU A 21 -18.51 -34.73 -10.07
C LEU A 21 -17.03 -34.86 -10.45
N ALA A 22 -16.71 -34.50 -11.68
CA ALA A 22 -15.34 -34.41 -12.17
C ALA A 22 -14.56 -33.47 -11.27
N ALA A 23 -13.68 -34.04 -10.46
CA ALA A 23 -12.67 -33.30 -9.73
C ALA A 23 -11.72 -32.66 -10.75
N GLY A 24 -11.54 -31.33 -10.67
CA GLY A 24 -10.41 -30.69 -11.33
C GLY A 24 -10.72 -29.59 -12.35
N ALA A 25 -11.64 -28.69 -12.06
CA ALA A 25 -11.46 -27.34 -12.56
C ALA A 25 -10.56 -26.63 -11.54
N SER A 26 -9.24 -26.68 -11.75
CA SER A 26 -8.32 -25.75 -11.12
C SER A 26 -8.79 -24.35 -11.55
N LEU A 27 -9.49 -23.67 -10.65
CA LEU A 27 -9.73 -22.24 -10.79
C LEU A 27 -8.35 -21.60 -10.78
N SER A 28 -7.76 -21.40 -11.96
CA SER A 28 -6.55 -20.61 -12.10
C SER A 28 -6.86 -19.25 -11.48
N ARG A 29 -6.31 -19.03 -10.30
CA ARG A 29 -6.35 -17.75 -9.60
C ARG A 29 -5.89 -16.70 -10.62
N PRO A 30 -6.69 -15.66 -10.90
CA PRO A 30 -6.25 -14.64 -11.85
C PRO A 30 -4.87 -14.16 -11.40
N ALA A 31 -3.93 -14.14 -12.35
CA ALA A 31 -2.57 -13.72 -12.08
C ALA A 31 -2.63 -12.37 -11.35
N ALA A 32 -1.95 -12.26 -10.22
CA ALA A 32 -1.93 -11.02 -9.46
C ALA A 32 -1.29 -9.95 -10.35
N VAL A 33 -2.06 -8.94 -10.72
CA VAL A 33 -1.57 -7.81 -11.50
C VAL A 33 -0.88 -6.87 -10.53
N PHE A 34 0.38 -6.55 -10.79
CA PHE A 34 1.14 -5.51 -10.10
C PHE A 34 1.45 -4.39 -11.07
N GLU A 35 1.60 -3.20 -10.55
CA GLU A 35 2.06 -2.02 -11.27
C GLU A 35 3.24 -1.43 -10.51
N GLY A 36 4.23 -0.89 -11.23
CA GLY A 36 5.40 -0.31 -10.60
C GLY A 36 6.41 0.22 -11.60
N GLY A 37 7.43 0.87 -11.07
CA GLY A 37 8.53 1.43 -11.84
C GLY A 37 9.66 1.90 -10.95
N LEU A 38 10.77 2.26 -11.57
CA LEU A 38 11.92 2.87 -10.92
C LEU A 38 11.97 4.36 -11.28
N ASP A 39 12.27 5.20 -10.31
CA ASP A 39 12.33 6.65 -10.49
C ASP A 39 13.77 7.16 -10.65
N GLY A 40 14.74 6.50 -10.01
CA GLY A 40 16.14 6.92 -10.07
C GLY A 40 16.97 6.45 -8.89
N PHE A 41 18.18 6.98 -8.83
CA PHE A 41 19.10 6.77 -7.72
C PHE A 41 19.03 7.91 -6.71
N THR A 42 19.36 7.61 -5.45
CA THR A 42 19.59 8.62 -4.42
C THR A 42 21.09 8.83 -4.23
N ARG A 43 21.46 9.98 -3.63
CA ARG A 43 22.84 10.36 -3.35
C ARG A 43 23.58 9.35 -2.47
N ASP A 44 22.87 8.73 -1.55
CA ASP A 44 23.38 7.80 -0.54
C ASP A 44 23.28 6.33 -0.93
N GLY A 45 23.09 6.05 -2.23
CA GLY A 45 23.19 4.71 -2.80
C GLY A 45 21.95 3.84 -2.68
N PHE A 46 20.77 4.47 -2.69
CA PHE A 46 19.53 3.75 -2.84
C PHE A 46 18.99 3.89 -4.27
N ILE A 47 18.16 2.95 -4.67
CA ILE A 47 17.30 3.05 -5.84
C ILE A 47 15.88 3.33 -5.36
N ALA A 48 15.27 4.37 -5.92
CA ALA A 48 13.91 4.76 -5.60
C ALA A 48 12.93 4.25 -6.66
N GLY A 49 11.71 3.94 -6.24
CA GLY A 49 10.67 3.49 -7.13
C GLY A 49 9.32 3.35 -6.42
N TRP A 50 8.41 2.68 -7.08
CA TRP A 50 7.11 2.37 -6.52
C TRP A 50 6.59 1.03 -7.04
N ALA A 51 5.75 0.37 -6.25
CA ALA A 51 5.07 -0.86 -6.64
C ALA A 51 3.78 -1.04 -5.85
N CYS A 52 2.68 -1.35 -6.52
CA CYS A 52 1.42 -1.63 -5.87
C CYS A 52 0.64 -2.73 -6.58
N ARG A 53 -0.30 -3.31 -5.86
CA ARG A 53 -1.34 -4.16 -6.41
C ARG A 53 -2.64 -3.36 -6.46
N PRO A 54 -3.20 -3.05 -7.66
CA PRO A 54 -4.40 -2.26 -7.78
C PRO A 54 -5.56 -2.78 -6.91
N GLY A 55 -6.21 -1.87 -6.19
CA GLY A 55 -7.35 -2.19 -5.32
C GLY A 55 -7.01 -2.93 -4.02
N ILE A 56 -5.73 -3.19 -3.74
CA ILE A 56 -5.29 -3.90 -2.54
C ILE A 56 -4.33 -3.03 -1.74
N LEU A 57 -4.58 -2.89 -0.43
CA LEU A 57 -3.70 -2.14 0.49
C LEU A 57 -2.49 -2.94 0.98
N ALA A 58 -2.31 -4.17 0.54
CA ALA A 58 -1.17 -4.97 0.97
C ALA A 58 0.15 -4.32 0.55
N ARG A 59 1.10 -4.32 1.48
CA ARG A 59 2.47 -3.90 1.20
C ARG A 59 3.07 -4.86 0.18
N THR A 60 3.75 -4.33 -0.81
CA THR A 60 4.42 -5.11 -1.84
C THR A 60 5.90 -5.25 -1.47
N HIS A 61 6.38 -6.46 -1.28
CA HIS A 61 7.80 -6.72 -1.22
C HIS A 61 8.36 -6.67 -2.63
N VAL A 62 9.41 -5.91 -2.84
CA VAL A 62 10.03 -5.73 -4.15
C VAL A 62 11.47 -6.15 -4.15
N ARG A 63 11.90 -6.66 -5.29
CA ARG A 63 13.30 -6.97 -5.60
C ARG A 63 13.66 -6.30 -6.92
N VAL A 64 14.82 -5.68 -6.96
CA VAL A 64 15.38 -5.07 -8.16
C VAL A 64 16.51 -5.97 -8.66
N LEU A 65 16.40 -6.40 -9.92
CA LEU A 65 17.43 -7.20 -10.57
C LEU A 65 18.23 -6.32 -11.53
N TRP A 66 19.52 -6.52 -11.57
CA TRP A 66 20.46 -6.05 -12.58
C TRP A 66 21.22 -7.23 -13.15
N GLU A 67 21.25 -7.40 -14.47
CA GLU A 67 21.82 -8.57 -15.14
C GLU A 67 21.27 -9.91 -14.60
N ASN A 68 19.98 -9.94 -14.27
CA ASN A 68 19.25 -11.04 -13.62
C ASN A 68 19.70 -11.39 -12.19
N GLU A 69 20.59 -10.60 -11.59
CA GLU A 69 21.03 -10.77 -10.20
C GLU A 69 20.32 -9.78 -9.27
N PRO A 70 19.85 -10.22 -8.09
CA PRO A 70 19.21 -9.32 -7.14
C PRO A 70 20.24 -8.35 -6.55
N ILE A 71 20.00 -7.05 -6.70
CA ILE A 71 20.89 -6.02 -6.19
C ILE A 71 20.26 -5.12 -5.12
N ALA A 72 18.95 -5.16 -4.98
CA ALA A 72 18.25 -4.41 -3.94
C ALA A 72 16.91 -5.06 -3.61
N GLU A 73 16.50 -4.94 -2.35
CA GLU A 73 15.19 -5.39 -1.86
C GLU A 73 14.60 -4.33 -0.92
N ALA A 74 13.29 -4.18 -0.95
CA ALA A 74 12.55 -3.27 -0.09
C ALA A 74 11.10 -3.68 0.09
N VAL A 75 10.42 -2.96 0.99
CA VAL A 75 8.96 -2.96 1.08
C VAL A 75 8.44 -1.66 0.49
N ALA A 76 7.52 -1.75 -0.47
CA ALA A 76 6.86 -0.60 -1.04
C ALA A 76 5.74 -0.15 -0.09
N ASP A 77 6.08 0.75 0.85
CA ASP A 77 5.20 1.32 1.86
C ASP A 77 5.44 2.83 2.10
N ALA A 78 6.35 3.44 1.35
CA ALA A 78 6.61 4.87 1.43
C ALA A 78 5.42 5.67 0.90
N PHE A 79 5.04 6.73 1.63
CA PHE A 79 3.99 7.63 1.18
C PHE A 79 4.53 8.60 0.11
N ARG A 80 3.76 8.74 -0.97
CA ARG A 80 4.04 9.68 -2.07
C ARG A 80 2.74 10.32 -2.55
N LEU A 81 2.71 11.65 -2.51
CA LEU A 81 1.53 12.43 -2.88
C LEU A 81 1.19 12.29 -4.37
N ASP A 82 2.19 12.20 -5.23
CA ASP A 82 2.00 11.99 -6.68
C ASP A 82 1.33 10.64 -6.96
N LEU A 83 1.70 9.58 -6.25
CA LEU A 83 1.06 8.26 -6.37
C LEU A 83 -0.37 8.27 -5.82
N LEU A 84 -0.63 9.03 -4.74
CA LEU A 84 -1.99 9.24 -4.24
C LEU A 84 -2.87 9.91 -5.32
N HIS A 85 -2.38 10.98 -5.96
CA HIS A 85 -3.10 11.67 -7.02
C HIS A 85 -3.32 10.78 -8.25
N ALA A 86 -2.37 9.90 -8.55
CA ALA A 86 -2.49 8.89 -9.59
C ALA A 86 -3.41 7.71 -9.22
N GLY A 87 -3.99 7.70 -8.01
CA GLY A 87 -4.86 6.62 -7.52
C GLY A 87 -4.13 5.30 -7.20
N LYS A 88 -2.82 5.37 -6.94
CA LYS A 88 -1.98 4.20 -6.66
C LYS A 88 -1.86 3.95 -5.16
N GLY A 89 -2.43 2.85 -4.67
CA GLY A 89 -2.22 2.32 -3.31
C GLY A 89 -2.45 3.32 -2.15
N LEU A 90 -3.32 4.33 -2.30
CA LEU A 90 -3.45 5.48 -1.40
C LEU A 90 -2.11 6.21 -1.16
N GLY A 91 -1.23 6.23 -2.14
CA GLY A 91 0.09 6.85 -2.04
C GLY A 91 1.12 6.04 -1.25
N HIS A 92 0.73 5.00 -0.52
CA HIS A 92 1.63 4.15 0.27
C HIS A 92 2.17 2.98 -0.54
N CYS A 93 2.90 3.26 -1.60
CA CYS A 93 3.50 2.26 -2.48
C CYS A 93 4.84 2.68 -3.08
N GLY A 94 5.46 3.75 -2.60
CA GLY A 94 6.83 4.08 -2.89
C GLY A 94 7.81 3.17 -2.15
N PHE A 95 9.05 3.07 -2.63
CA PHE A 95 10.12 2.38 -1.93
C PHE A 95 11.48 3.04 -2.16
N PHE A 96 12.38 2.77 -1.21
CA PHE A 96 13.80 3.08 -1.28
C PHE A 96 14.57 1.80 -0.93
N ALA A 97 15.25 1.24 -1.91
CA ALA A 97 15.97 -0.02 -1.77
C ALA A 97 17.49 0.25 -1.80
N ARG A 98 18.19 -0.14 -0.74
CA ARG A 98 19.64 0.02 -0.69
C ARG A 98 20.30 -0.95 -1.65
N LEU A 99 21.21 -0.46 -2.47
CA LEU A 99 22.01 -1.29 -3.35
C LEU A 99 22.96 -2.17 -2.51
N SER A 100 22.99 -3.45 -2.80
CA SER A 100 23.88 -4.44 -2.14
C SER A 100 25.32 -4.34 -2.61
N ARG A 101 25.56 -3.68 -3.75
CA ARG A 101 26.86 -3.42 -4.34
C ARG A 101 26.87 -2.07 -5.06
N GLU A 102 28.05 -1.49 -5.20
CA GLU A 102 28.22 -0.29 -6.02
C GLU A 102 28.05 -0.62 -7.50
N LEU A 103 27.40 0.29 -8.22
CA LEU A 103 27.29 0.25 -9.66
C LEU A 103 28.28 1.23 -10.28
N PRO A 104 28.91 0.89 -11.40
CA PRO A 104 29.73 1.85 -12.13
C PRO A 104 28.85 2.99 -12.67
N PRO A 105 29.42 4.18 -12.91
CA PRO A 105 28.69 5.23 -13.61
C PRO A 105 28.25 4.76 -15.00
N GLY A 106 27.06 5.19 -15.43
CA GLY A 106 26.54 4.84 -16.74
C GLY A 106 25.06 4.49 -16.73
N GLU A 107 24.59 4.03 -17.86
CA GLU A 107 23.22 3.52 -18.03
C GLU A 107 23.14 2.05 -17.57
N HIS A 108 22.12 1.75 -16.79
CA HIS A 108 21.82 0.43 -16.29
C HIS A 108 20.38 0.06 -16.59
N VAL A 109 20.15 -1.19 -16.95
CA VAL A 109 18.81 -1.72 -17.21
C VAL A 109 18.44 -2.70 -16.11
N PHE A 110 17.26 -2.48 -15.52
CA PHE A 110 16.77 -3.24 -14.36
C PHE A 110 15.46 -3.96 -14.67
N THR A 111 15.19 -5.00 -13.89
CA THR A 111 13.90 -5.64 -13.79
C THR A 111 13.36 -5.47 -12.37
N LEU A 112 12.10 -5.09 -12.24
CA LEU A 112 11.40 -4.94 -10.96
C LEU A 112 10.48 -6.15 -10.74
N ILE A 113 10.63 -6.81 -9.62
CA ILE A 113 9.92 -8.03 -9.23
C ILE A 113 9.10 -7.78 -7.97
N ALA A 114 7.85 -8.28 -7.91
CA ALA A 114 7.11 -8.46 -6.68
C ALA A 114 7.42 -9.83 -6.09
N VAL A 115 7.75 -9.87 -4.80
CA VAL A 115 7.96 -11.12 -4.04
C VAL A 115 6.70 -11.39 -3.22
N LEU A 116 6.08 -12.54 -3.45
CA LEU A 116 4.87 -12.96 -2.78
C LEU A 116 5.18 -13.61 -1.41
N ALA A 117 4.17 -13.67 -0.53
CA ALA A 117 4.32 -14.25 0.80
C ALA A 117 4.68 -15.76 0.78
N ASP A 118 4.37 -16.47 -0.29
CA ASP A 118 4.73 -17.87 -0.51
C ASP A 118 6.12 -18.05 -1.15
N GLY A 119 6.86 -16.95 -1.36
CA GLY A 119 8.14 -16.92 -2.03
C GLY A 119 8.08 -16.88 -3.55
N GLY A 120 6.88 -16.91 -4.13
CA GLY A 120 6.69 -16.74 -5.57
C GLY A 120 7.11 -15.35 -6.03
N GLU A 121 7.49 -15.23 -7.28
CA GLU A 121 7.93 -13.98 -7.89
C GLU A 121 7.04 -13.62 -9.07
N ILE A 122 6.71 -12.34 -9.19
CA ILE A 122 5.96 -11.79 -10.31
C ILE A 122 6.72 -10.59 -10.86
N GLU A 123 7.05 -10.63 -12.15
CA GLU A 123 7.64 -9.50 -12.83
C GLU A 123 6.62 -8.36 -12.89
N ILE A 124 7.02 -7.18 -12.36
CA ILE A 124 6.22 -5.95 -12.41
C ILE A 124 6.54 -5.18 -13.69
N ALA A 125 7.84 -4.97 -13.94
CA ALA A 125 8.32 -4.24 -15.11
C ALA A 125 9.75 -4.69 -15.46
N ARG A 126 10.06 -4.65 -16.75
CA ARG A 126 11.37 -5.01 -17.32
C ARG A 126 11.91 -3.85 -18.14
N ASP A 127 13.20 -3.92 -18.45
CA ASP A 127 13.91 -2.94 -19.28
C ASP A 127 13.82 -1.50 -18.73
N LEU A 128 13.84 -1.36 -17.40
CA LEU A 128 13.81 -0.08 -16.71
C LEU A 128 15.21 0.54 -16.75
N ALA A 129 15.42 1.47 -17.66
CA ALA A 129 16.71 2.15 -17.83
C ALA A 129 16.86 3.31 -16.83
N LEU A 130 17.95 3.31 -16.07
CA LEU A 130 18.35 4.41 -15.21
C LEU A 130 19.82 4.78 -15.47
N VAL A 131 20.13 6.07 -15.36
CA VAL A 131 21.49 6.57 -15.52
C VAL A 131 22.07 6.93 -14.16
N LEU A 132 23.19 6.30 -13.78
CA LEU A 132 23.97 6.71 -12.63
C LEU A 132 25.02 7.74 -13.10
N PRO A 133 24.92 9.03 -12.67
CA PRO A 133 25.81 10.05 -13.16
C PRO A 133 27.28 9.75 -12.83
N ALA A 134 28.17 10.02 -13.78
CA ALA A 134 29.62 9.94 -13.55
C ALA A 134 30.14 11.14 -12.77
N ASP A 135 29.54 12.31 -12.98
CA ASP A 135 29.91 13.57 -12.38
C ASP A 135 29.54 13.58 -10.87
N PRO A 136 30.54 13.78 -9.98
CA PRO A 136 30.31 13.86 -8.54
C PRO A 136 29.35 15.01 -8.14
N ASP A 137 29.39 16.13 -8.84
CA ASP A 137 28.55 17.30 -8.54
C ASP A 137 27.07 17.00 -8.90
N ILE A 138 26.84 16.30 -10.01
CA ILE A 138 25.48 15.84 -10.36
C ILE A 138 25.01 14.80 -9.35
N ARG A 139 25.86 13.87 -8.92
CA ARG A 139 25.52 12.91 -7.85
C ARG A 139 25.19 13.59 -6.54
N ALA A 140 25.93 14.64 -6.16
CA ALA A 140 25.65 15.42 -4.95
C ALA A 140 24.28 16.12 -5.02
N GLY A 141 23.76 16.41 -6.20
CA GLY A 141 22.43 16.98 -6.45
C GLY A 141 21.30 15.94 -6.42
N LEU A 142 21.60 14.64 -6.39
CA LEU A 142 20.55 13.63 -6.26
C LEU A 142 19.83 13.73 -4.90
N PRO A 143 18.54 13.34 -4.83
CA PRO A 143 17.83 13.33 -3.57
C PRO A 143 18.50 12.40 -2.55
N GLU A 144 18.42 12.73 -1.27
CA GLU A 144 18.76 11.81 -0.19
C GLU A 144 17.64 10.78 -0.01
N SER A 145 18.03 9.55 0.40
CA SER A 145 17.03 8.60 0.88
C SER A 145 16.38 9.12 2.17
N PRO A 146 15.13 8.77 2.42
CA PRO A 146 14.50 9.11 3.69
C PRO A 146 15.27 8.50 4.86
N ARG A 147 15.45 9.30 5.90
CA ARG A 147 16.14 8.88 7.12
C ARG A 147 15.44 7.72 7.80
N GLU A 148 16.19 7.01 8.66
CA GLU A 148 15.77 5.81 9.38
C GLU A 148 14.37 5.91 10.00
N ARG A 149 13.69 4.78 10.01
CA ARG A 149 12.35 4.55 10.53
C ARG A 149 12.25 4.93 12.01
N ALA A 150 11.99 6.20 12.30
CA ALA A 150 11.63 6.62 13.64
C ALA A 150 10.17 6.27 13.90
N ILE A 151 9.87 5.74 15.07
CA ILE A 151 8.51 5.37 15.50
C ILE A 151 8.08 6.26 16.65
N TRP A 152 6.79 6.62 16.68
CA TRP A 152 6.18 7.40 17.73
C TRP A 152 5.05 6.63 18.41
N ARG A 153 4.81 6.95 19.67
CA ARG A 153 3.59 6.52 20.35
C ARG A 153 2.44 7.44 19.96
N ASP A 154 1.23 6.98 20.19
CA ASP A 154 0.03 7.76 19.86
C ASP A 154 0.01 9.11 20.60
N GLU A 155 0.52 9.16 21.85
CA GLU A 155 0.65 10.37 22.64
C GLU A 155 1.63 11.37 22.01
N ASP A 156 2.73 10.88 21.43
CA ASP A 156 3.72 11.72 20.75
C ASP A 156 3.09 12.36 19.50
N VAL A 157 2.32 11.59 18.74
CA VAL A 157 1.60 12.08 17.56
C VAL A 157 0.57 13.14 17.97
N LEU A 158 -0.22 12.90 19.03
CA LEU A 158 -1.19 13.85 19.54
C LEU A 158 -0.52 15.15 20.01
N GLY A 159 0.60 15.04 20.72
CA GLY A 159 1.35 16.20 21.24
C GLY A 159 1.92 17.10 20.14
N HIS A 160 2.12 16.57 18.93
CA HIS A 160 2.68 17.30 17.79
C HIS A 160 1.65 17.58 16.68
N LEU A 161 0.38 17.27 16.91
CA LEU A 161 -0.67 17.35 15.89
C LEU A 161 -0.78 18.72 15.20
N ALA A 162 -0.60 19.79 15.96
CA ALA A 162 -0.63 21.16 15.43
C ALA A 162 0.52 21.48 14.44
N GLN A 163 1.56 20.65 14.38
CA GLN A 163 2.70 20.84 13.49
C GLN A 163 2.47 20.24 12.10
N PHE A 164 1.41 19.44 11.90
CA PHE A 164 1.21 18.66 10.69
C PHE A 164 0.39 19.39 9.61
N ASP A 165 -0.05 20.60 9.82
CA ASP A 165 -0.90 21.36 8.88
C ASP A 165 -1.98 20.49 8.18
N LEU A 166 -2.69 19.69 8.98
CA LEU A 166 -3.71 18.77 8.47
C LEU A 166 -4.79 19.44 7.62
N PRO A 167 -5.21 20.71 7.87
CA PRO A 167 -6.11 21.42 6.98
C PRO A 167 -5.56 21.63 5.57
N ARG A 168 -4.27 21.90 5.44
CA ARG A 168 -3.61 21.98 4.12
C ARG A 168 -3.63 20.63 3.41
N HIS A 169 -3.21 19.57 4.09
CA HIS A 169 -3.21 18.22 3.52
C HIS A 169 -4.62 17.77 3.10
N CYS A 170 -5.63 18.07 3.92
CA CYS A 170 -7.03 17.78 3.59
C CYS A 170 -7.48 18.49 2.30
N ARG A 171 -7.09 19.76 2.12
CA ARG A 171 -7.40 20.50 0.89
C ARG A 171 -6.64 19.96 -0.32
N GLU A 172 -5.35 19.66 -0.19
CA GLU A 172 -4.49 19.18 -1.29
C GLU A 172 -4.88 17.77 -1.75
N MET A 173 -5.23 16.89 -0.83
CA MET A 173 -5.65 15.53 -1.13
C MET A 173 -7.10 15.42 -1.61
N GLY A 174 -7.93 16.36 -1.19
CA GLY A 174 -9.40 16.23 -1.22
C GLY A 174 -9.92 15.43 -0.02
N VAL A 175 -11.10 15.80 0.47
CA VAL A 175 -11.64 15.33 1.76
C VAL A 175 -11.83 13.81 1.80
N GLU A 176 -12.35 13.21 0.73
CA GLU A 176 -12.56 11.75 0.67
C GLU A 176 -11.24 10.97 0.80
N ARG A 177 -10.22 11.40 0.04
CA ARG A 177 -8.89 10.77 0.11
C ARG A 177 -8.21 11.01 1.44
N PHE A 178 -8.38 12.19 2.02
CA PHE A 178 -7.86 12.50 3.34
C PHE A 178 -8.42 11.54 4.41
N VAL A 179 -9.72 11.26 4.37
CA VAL A 179 -10.34 10.27 5.27
C VAL A 179 -9.69 8.89 5.07
N ASP A 180 -9.57 8.42 3.85
CA ASP A 180 -8.95 7.12 3.56
C ASP A 180 -7.47 7.07 3.99
N VAL A 181 -6.71 8.14 3.77
CA VAL A 181 -5.29 8.23 4.19
C VAL A 181 -5.14 8.21 5.71
N VAL A 182 -6.00 8.91 6.45
CA VAL A 182 -6.00 8.86 7.91
C VAL A 182 -6.32 7.45 8.42
N TYR A 183 -7.34 6.80 7.88
CA TYR A 183 -7.67 5.41 8.22
C TYR A 183 -6.53 4.45 7.90
N ARG A 184 -5.92 4.61 6.73
CA ARG A 184 -4.76 3.80 6.33
C ARG A 184 -3.57 4.00 7.26
N PHE A 185 -3.26 5.24 7.60
CA PHE A 185 -2.13 5.58 8.46
C PHE A 185 -2.34 5.10 9.91
N VAL A 186 -3.52 5.37 10.49
CA VAL A 186 -3.80 5.10 11.90
C VAL A 186 -4.23 3.66 12.13
N LEU A 187 -5.07 3.11 11.24
CA LEU A 187 -5.73 1.82 11.41
C LEU A 187 -5.28 0.74 10.40
N ASP A 188 -4.32 1.05 9.53
CA ASP A 188 -3.78 0.10 8.52
C ASP A 188 -4.88 -0.58 7.68
N ARG A 189 -5.96 0.14 7.36
CA ARG A 189 -7.08 -0.32 6.54
C ARG A 189 -7.77 0.83 5.80
N TRP A 190 -8.64 0.53 4.86
CA TRP A 190 -9.55 1.48 4.26
C TRP A 190 -10.57 2.00 5.27
N ALA A 191 -11.05 3.24 5.05
CA ALA A 191 -12.29 3.68 5.68
C ALA A 191 -13.43 2.78 5.19
N ASP A 192 -14.31 2.35 6.11
CA ASP A 192 -15.52 1.62 5.77
C ASP A 192 -16.58 2.54 5.15
N ASP A 193 -17.62 1.94 4.58
CA ASP A 193 -18.68 2.69 3.90
C ASP A 193 -19.39 3.69 4.83
N SER A 194 -19.51 3.37 6.12
CA SER A 194 -20.08 4.28 7.11
C SER A 194 -19.20 5.50 7.31
N ALA A 195 -17.89 5.30 7.46
CA ALA A 195 -16.94 6.38 7.61
C ALA A 195 -16.85 7.26 6.36
N ARG A 196 -16.84 6.63 5.17
CA ARG A 196 -16.85 7.35 3.88
C ARG A 196 -18.15 8.12 3.63
N GLY A 197 -19.27 7.61 4.11
CA GLY A 197 -20.55 8.32 4.02
C GLY A 197 -20.69 9.51 4.98
N LEU A 198 -20.00 9.45 6.13
CA LEU A 198 -20.17 10.41 7.22
C LEU A 198 -19.12 11.52 7.21
N TYR A 199 -17.84 11.16 7.31
CA TYR A 199 -16.77 12.12 7.61
C TYR A 199 -16.52 13.16 6.50
N PRO A 200 -16.55 12.82 5.19
CA PRO A 200 -16.37 13.84 4.16
C PRO A 200 -17.36 14.98 4.28
N SER A 201 -18.65 14.66 4.44
CA SER A 201 -19.70 15.69 4.57
C SER A 201 -19.52 16.57 5.82
N ILE A 202 -19.04 16.03 6.92
CA ILE A 202 -18.83 16.77 8.17
C ILE A 202 -17.60 17.69 8.07
N LEU A 203 -16.53 17.20 7.44
CA LEU A 203 -15.30 17.95 7.19
C LEU A 203 -15.54 19.09 6.19
N GLU A 204 -16.27 18.85 5.10
CA GLU A 204 -16.61 19.88 4.11
C GLU A 204 -17.46 21.01 4.70
N LYS A 205 -18.38 20.68 5.60
CA LYS A 205 -19.22 21.67 6.32
C LYS A 205 -18.47 22.36 7.45
N ALA A 206 -17.18 22.08 7.66
CA ALA A 206 -16.38 22.57 8.76
C ALA A 206 -16.99 22.33 10.16
N SER A 207 -17.88 21.34 10.29
CA SER A 207 -18.44 20.91 11.58
C SER A 207 -17.46 20.06 12.39
N LEU A 208 -16.41 19.56 11.74
CA LEU A 208 -15.27 18.85 12.34
C LEU A 208 -14.01 19.34 11.66
N THR A 209 -12.97 19.70 12.42
CA THR A 209 -11.67 20.04 11.82
C THR A 209 -10.87 18.79 11.45
N PRO A 210 -9.96 18.86 10.48
CA PRO A 210 -9.06 17.76 10.15
C PRO A 210 -8.27 17.20 11.34
N GLU A 211 -7.82 18.08 12.26
CA GLU A 211 -7.12 17.68 13.49
C GLU A 211 -8.04 16.92 14.46
N ALA A 212 -9.26 17.42 14.64
CA ALA A 212 -10.24 16.75 15.49
C ALA A 212 -10.63 15.39 14.91
N PHE A 213 -10.83 15.29 13.59
CA PHE A 213 -11.06 14.02 12.92
C PHE A 213 -9.89 13.04 13.12
N PHE A 214 -8.67 13.48 12.87
CA PHE A 214 -7.47 12.67 13.08
C PHE A 214 -7.38 12.16 14.53
N SER A 215 -7.62 13.06 15.50
CA SER A 215 -7.61 12.72 16.93
C SER A 215 -8.67 11.68 17.29
N ILE A 216 -9.88 11.78 16.72
CA ILE A 216 -10.95 10.80 16.93
C ILE A 216 -10.50 9.41 16.47
N ILE A 217 -9.91 9.30 15.28
CA ILE A 217 -9.46 8.00 14.76
C ILE A 217 -8.28 7.46 15.58
N LEU A 218 -7.32 8.34 15.95
CA LEU A 218 -6.14 7.96 16.73
C LEU A 218 -6.49 7.49 18.14
N THR A 219 -7.53 8.06 18.76
CA THR A 219 -7.97 7.70 20.13
C THR A 219 -9.08 6.66 20.16
N SER A 220 -9.49 6.14 19.00
CA SER A 220 -10.55 5.14 18.88
C SER A 220 -10.22 3.83 19.60
N ASP A 221 -11.24 3.09 20.00
CA ASP A 221 -11.03 1.78 20.63
C ASP A 221 -10.39 0.77 19.66
N GLU A 222 -10.66 0.89 18.36
CA GLU A 222 -9.98 0.10 17.33
C GLU A 222 -8.48 0.37 17.34
N ARG A 223 -8.05 1.64 17.42
CA ARG A 223 -6.62 2.00 17.49
C ARG A 223 -5.97 1.47 18.77
N LYS A 224 -6.62 1.62 19.93
CA LYS A 224 -6.11 1.09 21.21
C LYS A 224 -5.89 -0.42 21.18
N GLY A 225 -6.71 -1.16 20.41
CA GLY A 225 -6.53 -2.60 20.21
C GLY A 225 -5.34 -2.98 19.32
N ARG A 226 -4.77 -2.02 18.60
CA ARG A 226 -3.70 -2.25 17.59
C ARG A 226 -2.33 -1.90 18.13
N GLN A 227 -1.82 -2.11 19.10
CA GLN A 227 -0.51 -1.79 19.70
C GLN A 227 0.69 -1.55 18.74
N THR A 228 0.43 -1.28 17.45
CA THR A 228 1.46 -1.08 16.43
C THR A 228 1.93 0.38 16.47
N PRO A 229 3.22 0.67 16.69
CA PRO A 229 3.73 2.04 16.67
C PRO A 229 3.48 2.72 15.32
N LEU A 230 3.28 4.04 15.34
CA LEU A 230 3.13 4.85 14.13
C LEU A 230 4.49 5.34 13.64
N PRO A 231 4.65 5.54 12.33
CA PRO A 231 5.79 6.26 11.78
C PRO A 231 5.86 7.68 12.36
N SER A 232 7.06 8.16 12.67
CA SER A 232 7.25 9.56 13.07
C SER A 232 7.11 10.49 11.86
N PRO A 233 6.96 11.81 12.06
CA PRO A 233 6.97 12.79 10.97
C PRO A 233 8.26 12.83 10.15
N PHE A 234 9.32 12.23 10.62
CA PHE A 234 10.60 12.10 9.92
C PHE A 234 10.71 10.80 9.11
N ASP A 235 9.70 9.93 9.21
CA ASP A 235 9.65 8.67 8.46
C ASP A 235 8.91 8.89 7.13
N TYR A 236 9.47 8.34 6.06
CA TYR A 236 8.91 8.43 4.71
C TYR A 236 7.50 7.81 4.55
N ARG A 237 7.04 7.06 5.54
CA ARG A 237 5.68 6.50 5.59
C ARG A 237 4.67 7.45 6.20
N PHE A 238 5.11 8.59 6.77
CA PHE A 238 4.23 9.56 7.39
C PHE A 238 3.58 10.45 6.33
N PRO A 239 2.25 10.38 6.13
CA PRO A 239 1.59 11.03 4.99
C PRO A 239 1.38 12.54 5.17
N PHE A 240 1.61 13.07 6.36
CA PHE A 240 1.35 14.46 6.73
C PHE A 240 2.64 15.22 7.06
N ALA A 241 3.78 14.68 6.69
CA ALA A 241 5.03 15.38 6.86
C ALA A 241 5.01 16.68 6.04
N THR A 242 5.16 17.81 6.70
CA THR A 242 5.54 19.03 6.03
C THR A 242 7.00 18.84 5.63
N TYR A 243 7.24 18.33 4.43
CA TYR A 243 8.55 18.55 3.83
C TYR A 243 8.68 20.06 3.75
N ALA A 244 9.55 20.62 4.60
CA ALA A 244 10.04 21.94 4.31
C ALA A 244 10.46 21.88 2.85
N THR A 245 9.73 22.55 1.98
CA THR A 245 10.12 22.81 0.61
C THR A 245 11.36 23.68 0.74
N GLY A 246 12.48 23.02 1.03
CA GLY A 246 13.80 23.58 0.86
C GLY A 246 13.84 23.90 -0.62
N GLY A 247 13.85 25.20 -0.92
CA GLY A 247 13.75 25.73 -2.24
C GLY A 247 14.75 25.06 -3.16
N VAL A 248 14.27 24.81 -4.34
CA VAL A 248 15.04 24.65 -5.55
C VAL A 248 15.86 25.91 -5.77
#